data_2ac4da5add0aab56ba51c16280c7e05c
#
_entry.id   2ac4da5add0aab56ba51c16280c7e05c
#
_cell.length_a   1.000
_cell.length_b   1.000
_cell.length_c   1.000
_cell.angle_alpha   90.00
_cell.angle_beta   90.00
_cell.angle_gamma   90.00
#
_symmetry.space_group_name_H-M   'P 1'
#
loop_
_entity.id
_entity.type
_entity.pdbx_description
1 polymer ?
#
loop_
_entity_poly.entity_id
_entity_poly.type
_entity_poly.pdbx_seq_one_letter_code
_entity_poly.pdbx_strand_id
1 'polypeptide(L)'
;MKPAVKVCSIIGLLILLEFAFDSRLRVVNYSIENEKIVGEVTLALITDLHSCLYGKNQQQLLQKINAVKPDLVLLGGDIFDDAYVNNNSHILIDKLATTYTTYYVSGNHEWWSKEMYHFFNYLERD
;
A
#
# COMPACT_ATOMS: atom_id res chain seq x y z
N MET A 1 21.58 -12.79 36.73
CA MET A 1 21.80 -11.73 35.74
C MET A 1 21.63 -10.39 36.45
N LYS A 2 22.61 -9.47 36.33
CA LYS A 2 22.53 -8.14 36.96
C LYS A 2 21.33 -7.37 36.43
N PRO A 3 20.62 -6.60 37.26
CA PRO A 3 19.39 -5.88 36.84
C PRO A 3 19.63 -4.97 35.61
N ALA A 4 20.78 -4.34 35.48
CA ALA A 4 21.16 -3.54 34.33
C ALA A 4 21.15 -4.31 32.99
N VAL A 5 21.61 -5.57 32.99
CA VAL A 5 21.62 -6.42 31.79
C VAL A 5 20.18 -6.74 31.34
N LYS A 6 19.27 -7.00 32.27
CA LYS A 6 17.86 -7.25 31.96
C LYS A 6 17.22 -6.00 31.34
N VAL A 7 17.49 -4.82 31.88
CA VAL A 7 16.98 -3.55 31.34
C VAL A 7 17.51 -3.28 29.94
N CYS A 8 18.81 -3.44 29.70
CA CYS A 8 19.39 -3.27 28.37
C CYS A 8 18.81 -4.26 27.35
N SER A 9 18.58 -5.52 27.74
CA SER A 9 17.97 -6.52 26.86
C SER A 9 16.52 -6.18 26.49
N ILE A 10 15.74 -5.65 27.43
CA ILE A 10 14.36 -5.23 27.18
C ILE A 10 14.33 -4.02 26.22
N ILE A 11 15.19 -3.02 26.45
CA ILE A 11 15.29 -1.85 25.57
C ILE A 11 15.70 -2.27 24.15
N GLY A 12 16.70 -3.15 24.03
CA GLY A 12 17.13 -3.69 22.74
C GLY A 12 16.00 -4.44 22.01
N LEU A 13 15.21 -5.23 22.74
CA LEU A 13 14.05 -5.92 22.18
C LEU A 13 12.96 -4.94 21.71
N LEU A 14 12.67 -3.90 22.49
CA LEU A 14 11.69 -2.88 22.11
C LEU A 14 12.12 -2.13 20.86
N ILE A 15 13.39 -1.76 20.75
CA ILE A 15 13.94 -1.12 19.53
C ILE A 15 13.82 -2.06 18.32
N LEU A 16 14.14 -3.35 18.47
CA LEU A 16 14.00 -4.32 17.40
C LEU A 16 12.53 -4.48 16.97
N LEU A 17 11.60 -4.48 17.91
CA LEU A 17 10.17 -4.54 17.62
C LEU A 17 9.69 -3.29 16.85
N GLU A 18 10.15 -2.10 17.21
CA GLU A 18 9.82 -0.88 16.45
C GLU A 18 10.30 -0.95 14.99
N PHE A 19 11.49 -1.49 14.74
CA PHE A 19 11.99 -1.70 13.38
C PHE A 19 11.23 -2.80 12.63
N ALA A 20 10.86 -3.88 13.31
CA ALA A 20 10.16 -5.01 12.72
C ALA A 20 8.70 -4.67 12.32
N PHE A 21 8.07 -3.74 13.03
CA PHE A 21 6.68 -3.31 12.79
C PHE A 21 6.59 -1.90 12.20
N ASP A 22 7.65 -1.43 11.51
CA ASP A 22 7.64 -0.12 10.86
C ASP A 22 6.75 -0.12 9.61
N SER A 23 5.49 0.29 9.80
CA SER A 23 4.49 0.45 8.72
C SER A 23 4.41 1.88 8.19
N ARG A 24 5.45 2.71 8.40
CA ARG A 24 5.45 4.10 7.92
C ARG A 24 5.44 4.16 6.40
N LEU A 25 4.58 5.01 5.87
CA LEU A 25 4.50 5.27 4.44
C LEU A 25 5.81 5.84 3.91
N ARG A 26 6.43 5.16 2.95
CA ARG A 26 7.64 5.59 2.26
C ARG A 26 7.35 5.77 0.78
N VAL A 27 7.89 6.84 0.20
CA VAL A 27 7.87 7.06 -1.24
C VAL A 27 9.26 6.80 -1.77
N VAL A 28 9.36 5.92 -2.74
CA VAL A 28 10.62 5.61 -3.43
C VAL A 28 10.44 5.98 -4.89
N ASN A 29 11.39 6.71 -5.45
CA ASN A 29 11.36 7.13 -6.83
C ASN A 29 12.38 6.31 -7.64
N TYR A 30 11.91 5.82 -8.79
CA TYR A 30 12.73 5.14 -9.78
C TYR A 30 12.61 5.89 -11.11
N SER A 31 13.69 6.02 -11.84
CA SER A 31 13.71 6.52 -13.22
C SER A 31 14.19 5.39 -14.12
N ILE A 32 13.41 5.09 -15.17
CA ILE A 32 13.73 4.06 -16.14
C ILE A 32 13.71 4.71 -17.51
N GLU A 33 14.84 4.68 -18.19
CA GLU A 33 14.96 5.16 -19.57
C GLU A 33 14.70 4.02 -20.54
N ASN A 34 13.87 4.28 -21.56
CA ASN A 34 13.59 3.30 -22.61
C ASN A 34 13.34 4.03 -23.95
N GLU A 35 14.12 3.69 -24.96
CA GLU A 35 14.06 4.29 -26.30
C GLU A 35 12.70 4.13 -27.01
N LYS A 36 11.87 3.18 -26.56
CA LYS A 36 10.52 2.94 -27.13
C LYS A 36 9.46 3.89 -26.59
N ILE A 37 9.78 4.63 -25.53
CA ILE A 37 8.84 5.57 -24.89
C ILE A 37 9.19 6.97 -25.38
N VAL A 38 8.24 7.60 -26.04
CA VAL A 38 8.37 8.99 -26.47
C VAL A 38 7.74 9.90 -25.42
N GLY A 39 8.57 10.72 -24.78
CA GLY A 39 8.16 11.59 -23.68
C GLY A 39 8.36 10.96 -22.31
N GLU A 40 7.78 11.56 -21.28
CA GLU A 40 7.86 11.12 -19.90
C GLU A 40 6.49 10.59 -19.46
N VAL A 41 6.47 9.45 -18.77
CA VAL A 41 5.27 8.86 -18.17
C VAL A 41 5.55 8.59 -16.70
N THR A 42 4.73 9.16 -15.84
CA THR A 42 4.82 8.97 -14.39
C THR A 42 3.82 7.93 -13.92
N LEU A 43 4.31 6.87 -13.31
CA LEU A 43 3.51 5.79 -12.75
C LEU A 43 3.56 5.83 -11.22
N ALA A 44 2.42 5.72 -10.56
CA ALA A 44 2.38 5.46 -9.12
C ALA A 44 2.07 3.97 -8.90
N LEU A 45 3.01 3.23 -8.31
CA LEU A 45 2.82 1.83 -7.94
C LEU A 45 2.56 1.73 -6.44
N ILE A 46 1.49 1.04 -6.06
CA ILE A 46 1.12 0.73 -4.68
C ILE A 46 0.98 -0.78 -4.56
N THR A 47 1.72 -1.38 -3.61
CA THR A 47 1.65 -2.81 -3.30
C THR A 47 1.55 -2.98 -1.79
N ASP A 48 1.12 -4.16 -1.34
CA ASP A 48 1.20 -4.58 0.06
C ASP A 48 0.53 -3.57 1.03
N LEU A 49 -0.62 -3.03 0.62
CA LEU A 49 -1.38 -2.10 1.45
C LEU A 49 -2.00 -2.80 2.67
N HIS A 50 -2.48 -4.06 2.49
CA HIS A 50 -3.12 -4.86 3.55
C HIS A 50 -4.16 -4.08 4.34
N SER A 51 -4.94 -3.26 3.66
CA SER A 51 -5.93 -2.36 4.27
C SER A 51 -5.39 -1.44 5.38
N CYS A 52 -4.08 -1.20 5.41
CA CYS A 52 -3.46 -0.27 6.35
C CYS A 52 -4.04 1.13 6.20
N LEU A 53 -4.20 1.83 7.31
CA LEU A 53 -4.73 3.18 7.37
C LEU A 53 -3.60 4.23 7.37
N TYR A 54 -3.55 5.07 6.34
CA TYR A 54 -2.62 6.19 6.22
C TYR A 54 -3.35 7.53 6.36
N GLY A 55 -3.65 7.89 7.60
CA GLY A 55 -4.46 9.07 7.94
C GLY A 55 -5.95 8.86 7.67
N LYS A 56 -6.78 9.81 8.11
CA LYS A 56 -8.24 9.72 7.96
C LYS A 56 -8.61 9.55 6.48
N ASN A 57 -9.37 8.49 6.16
CA ASN A 57 -9.80 8.19 4.79
C ASN A 57 -8.63 8.13 3.78
N GLN A 58 -7.50 7.56 4.16
CA GLN A 58 -6.30 7.42 3.33
C GLN A 58 -5.64 8.74 2.88
N GLN A 59 -5.93 9.84 3.58
CA GLN A 59 -5.52 11.18 3.15
C GLN A 59 -4.01 11.33 2.97
N GLN A 60 -3.19 10.72 3.85
CA GLN A 60 -1.74 10.83 3.75
C GLN A 60 -1.19 10.13 2.51
N LEU A 61 -1.71 8.92 2.19
CA LEU A 61 -1.32 8.17 1.00
C LEU A 61 -1.76 8.93 -0.27
N LEU A 62 -3.01 9.38 -0.31
CA LEU A 62 -3.56 10.15 -1.44
C LEU A 62 -2.79 11.47 -1.67
N GLN A 63 -2.39 12.18 -0.62
CA GLN A 63 -1.55 13.37 -0.76
C GLN A 63 -0.20 13.07 -1.40
N LYS A 64 0.43 11.93 -1.05
CA LYS A 64 1.69 11.51 -1.67
C LYS A 64 1.51 11.17 -3.15
N ILE A 65 0.45 10.46 -3.50
CA ILE A 65 0.11 10.13 -4.89
C ILE A 65 -0.15 11.42 -5.69
N ASN A 66 -0.99 12.30 -5.18
CA ASN A 66 -1.33 13.56 -5.84
C ASN A 66 -0.11 14.49 -6.01
N ALA A 67 0.86 14.43 -5.11
CA ALA A 67 2.06 15.26 -5.18
C ALA A 67 2.95 14.90 -6.38
N VAL A 68 2.97 13.63 -6.81
CA VAL A 68 3.74 13.18 -7.97
C VAL A 68 2.98 13.31 -9.28
N LYS A 69 1.67 13.59 -9.23
CA LYS A 69 0.78 13.77 -10.41
C LYS A 69 0.93 12.65 -11.43
N PRO A 70 0.68 11.39 -11.05
CA PRO A 70 0.90 10.28 -11.96
C PRO A 70 -0.07 10.32 -13.14
N ASP A 71 0.37 9.86 -14.31
CA ASP A 71 -0.46 9.65 -15.49
C ASP A 71 -1.39 8.45 -15.30
N LEU A 72 -0.93 7.45 -14.52
CA LEU A 72 -1.73 6.30 -14.13
C LEU A 72 -1.26 5.71 -12.79
N VAL A 73 -2.15 4.95 -12.15
CA VAL A 73 -1.90 4.25 -10.89
C VAL A 73 -1.95 2.75 -11.12
N LEU A 74 -0.99 2.03 -10.57
CA LEU A 74 -0.94 0.57 -10.56
C LEU A 74 -1.10 0.08 -9.13
N LEU A 75 -2.09 -0.78 -8.89
CA LEU A 75 -2.29 -1.52 -7.65
C LEU A 75 -1.73 -2.93 -7.86
N GLY A 76 -0.56 -3.19 -7.30
CA GLY A 76 0.28 -4.35 -7.61
C GLY A 76 0.07 -5.56 -6.70
N GLY A 77 -1.11 -5.74 -6.13
CA GLY A 77 -1.48 -6.86 -5.27
C GLY A 77 -1.33 -6.58 -3.79
N ASP A 78 -1.93 -7.45 -2.99
CA ASP A 78 -2.00 -7.38 -1.52
C ASP A 78 -2.53 -6.02 -1.03
N ILE A 79 -3.49 -5.47 -1.78
CA ILE A 79 -4.20 -4.23 -1.43
C ILE A 79 -5.25 -4.52 -0.37
N PHE A 80 -5.95 -5.64 -0.53
CA PHE A 80 -6.86 -6.19 0.48
C PHE A 80 -6.10 -7.14 1.42
N ASP A 81 -6.68 -7.39 2.57
CA ASP A 81 -6.16 -8.32 3.56
C ASP A 81 -7.13 -9.50 3.73
N ASP A 82 -6.61 -10.69 3.99
CA ASP A 82 -7.41 -11.91 4.18
C ASP A 82 -7.91 -12.09 5.61
N ALA A 83 -7.33 -11.37 6.59
CA ALA A 83 -7.64 -11.47 8.01
C ALA A 83 -8.36 -10.25 8.59
N TYR A 84 -8.27 -9.08 7.96
CA TYR A 84 -8.78 -7.82 8.48
C TYR A 84 -9.87 -7.22 7.62
N VAL A 85 -10.60 -6.25 8.19
CA VAL A 85 -11.64 -5.50 7.47
C VAL A 85 -11.02 -4.59 6.42
N ASN A 86 -11.52 -4.66 5.20
CA ASN A 86 -10.93 -4.01 4.02
C ASN A 86 -11.48 -2.60 3.70
N ASN A 87 -12.13 -1.93 4.65
CA ASN A 87 -12.72 -0.61 4.44
C ASN A 87 -11.70 0.43 3.93
N ASN A 88 -10.45 0.37 4.42
CA ASN A 88 -9.43 1.33 4.02
C ASN A 88 -8.96 1.13 2.58
N SER A 89 -8.92 -0.12 2.11
CA SER A 89 -8.64 -0.47 0.72
C SER A 89 -9.75 0.01 -0.20
N HIS A 90 -11.01 -0.23 0.16
CA HIS A 90 -12.16 0.30 -0.60
C HIS A 90 -12.12 1.82 -0.72
N ILE A 91 -11.89 2.54 0.38
CA ILE A 91 -11.78 4.00 0.38
C ILE A 91 -10.65 4.48 -0.56
N LEU A 92 -9.51 3.79 -0.58
CA LEU A 92 -8.41 4.14 -1.48
C LEU A 92 -8.79 3.94 -2.93
N ILE A 93 -9.31 2.75 -3.27
CA ILE A 93 -9.68 2.37 -4.63
C ILE A 93 -10.74 3.32 -5.18
N ASP A 94 -11.82 3.58 -4.44
CA ASP A 94 -12.88 4.51 -4.86
C ASP A 94 -12.32 5.90 -5.21
N LYS A 95 -11.41 6.41 -4.38
CA LYS A 95 -10.80 7.73 -4.62
C LYS A 95 -9.83 7.75 -5.78
N LEU A 96 -9.06 6.69 -5.97
CA LEU A 96 -8.13 6.59 -7.09
C LEU A 96 -8.89 6.44 -8.41
N ALA A 97 -9.88 5.56 -8.48
CA ALA A 97 -10.67 5.31 -9.68
C ALA A 97 -11.43 6.55 -10.17
N THR A 98 -11.82 7.45 -9.25
CA THR A 98 -12.46 8.72 -9.64
C THR A 98 -11.47 9.79 -10.13
N THR A 99 -10.17 9.62 -9.87
CA THR A 99 -9.16 10.66 -10.13
C THR A 99 -8.17 10.26 -11.22
N TYR A 100 -7.80 8.98 -11.26
CA TYR A 100 -6.74 8.45 -12.13
C TYR A 100 -7.21 7.21 -12.88
N THR A 101 -6.64 6.97 -14.05
CA THR A 101 -6.68 5.64 -14.67
C THR A 101 -5.93 4.68 -13.75
N THR A 102 -6.65 3.70 -13.21
CA THR A 102 -6.12 2.78 -12.20
C THR A 102 -6.23 1.35 -12.71
N TYR A 103 -5.13 0.62 -12.66
CA TYR A 103 -5.06 -0.81 -12.95
C TYR A 103 -4.78 -1.59 -11.68
N TYR A 104 -5.36 -2.78 -11.59
CA TYR A 104 -5.24 -3.65 -10.44
C TYR A 104 -4.78 -5.06 -10.84
N VAL A 105 -3.89 -5.62 -10.04
CA VAL A 105 -3.48 -7.02 -10.08
C VAL A 105 -3.62 -7.60 -8.69
N SER A 106 -4.20 -8.78 -8.56
CA SER A 106 -4.35 -9.46 -7.27
C SER A 106 -3.01 -10.02 -6.77
N GLY A 107 -2.79 -9.96 -5.47
CA GLY A 107 -1.71 -10.64 -4.76
C GLY A 107 -2.19 -11.94 -4.09
N ASN A 108 -1.35 -12.53 -3.24
CA ASN A 108 -1.68 -13.78 -2.57
C ASN A 108 -2.72 -13.61 -1.45
N HIS A 109 -2.77 -12.47 -0.78
CA HIS A 109 -3.76 -12.21 0.27
C HIS A 109 -5.18 -12.14 -0.27
N GLU A 110 -5.37 -11.55 -1.45
CA GLU A 110 -6.66 -11.59 -2.12
C GLU A 110 -7.08 -13.04 -2.46
N TRP A 111 -6.13 -13.87 -2.91
CA TRP A 111 -6.39 -15.28 -3.24
C TRP A 111 -6.65 -16.14 -2.00
N TRP A 112 -6.04 -15.85 -0.87
CA TRP A 112 -6.29 -16.55 0.40
C TRP A 112 -7.58 -16.13 1.06
N SER A 113 -8.09 -14.93 0.74
CA SER A 113 -9.35 -14.45 1.20
C SER A 113 -10.50 -15.32 0.67
N LYS A 114 -11.43 -15.68 1.54
CA LYS A 114 -12.69 -16.33 1.14
C LYS A 114 -13.63 -15.36 0.38
N GLU A 115 -13.28 -14.08 0.35
CA GLU A 115 -14.06 -13.00 -0.25
C GLU A 115 -13.51 -12.56 -1.61
N MET A 116 -12.55 -13.29 -2.19
CA MET A 116 -11.93 -12.96 -3.48
C MET A 116 -12.95 -12.60 -4.56
N TYR A 117 -14.03 -13.36 -4.68
CA TYR A 117 -15.10 -13.10 -5.65
C TYR A 117 -15.81 -11.76 -5.41
N HIS A 118 -15.97 -11.35 -4.15
CA HIS A 118 -16.54 -10.05 -3.80
C HIS A 118 -15.59 -8.90 -4.17
N PHE A 119 -14.29 -9.10 -4.02
CA PHE A 119 -13.29 -8.09 -4.42
C PHE A 119 -13.28 -7.87 -5.93
N PHE A 120 -13.30 -8.92 -6.75
CA PHE A 120 -13.38 -8.77 -8.20
C PHE A 120 -14.68 -8.11 -8.65
N ASN A 121 -15.82 -8.52 -8.13
CA ASN A 121 -17.09 -7.86 -8.42
C ASN A 121 -17.12 -6.39 -7.98
N TYR A 122 -16.40 -6.04 -6.93
CA TYR A 122 -16.25 -4.65 -6.51
C TYR A 122 -15.40 -3.84 -7.50
N LEU A 123 -14.34 -4.42 -8.03
CA LEU A 123 -13.42 -3.75 -8.97
C LEU A 123 -14.00 -3.60 -10.38
N GLU A 124 -14.94 -4.47 -10.77
CA GLU A 124 -15.61 -4.45 -12.08
C GLU A 124 -16.88 -3.54 -12.12
N ARG A 125 -17.14 -2.79 -11.07
CA ARG A 125 -18.27 -1.85 -11.08
C ARG A 125 -17.95 -0.64 -11.98
N ASP A 126 -18.84 -0.39 -12.93
CA ASP A 126 -18.85 0.77 -13.83
C ASP A 126 -19.01 2.09 -13.08
#